data_b4f68ff60eefdd83fc426d052d2b3c86
#
_entry.id   b4f68ff60eefdd83fc426d052d2b3c86
#
_cell.length_a   1.000
_cell.length_b   1.000
_cell.length_c   1.000
_cell.angle_alpha   90.00
_cell.angle_beta   90.00
_cell.angle_gamma   90.00
#
_symmetry.space_group_name_H-M   'P 1'
#
loop_
_entity.id
_entity.type
_entity.pdbx_description
1 polymer ?
#
loop_
_entity_poly.entity_id
_entity_poly.type
_entity_poly.pdbx_seq_one_letter_code
_entity_poly.pdbx_strand_id
1 'polypeptide(L)'
;VEYGYQYLVDGTIKIGDPYATKILDPWNDKWINASVYPNLKAYPAEYTSDIVSVFELNPAEFNWTATSYERPAENSLAIYELLVRDFTEEGSINAVTAKLDYLETLGVNAIELMPIQEFDGNDSWGYNPCFFFAADKAYGTEEAYKTFIDECHKRDIAVIIDVVFN
;
A
#
# COMPACT_ATOMS: atom_id res chain seq x y z
N VAL A 1 5.15 -6.69 17.64
CA VAL A 1 5.59 -5.38 18.14
C VAL A 1 6.41 -4.69 17.08
N GLU A 2 6.04 -3.45 16.72
CA GLU A 2 6.75 -2.63 15.74
C GLU A 2 7.86 -1.80 16.37
N TYR A 3 9.01 -1.76 15.70
CA TYR A 3 10.18 -0.96 16.07
C TYR A 3 10.53 0.00 14.93
N GLY A 4 10.80 1.27 15.28
CA GLY A 4 11.35 2.26 14.36
C GLY A 4 12.87 2.21 14.36
N TYR A 5 13.50 2.37 13.20
CA TYR A 5 14.95 2.43 13.05
C TYR A 5 15.37 3.33 11.89
N GLN A 6 16.62 3.73 11.91
CA GLN A 6 17.28 4.47 10.83
C GLN A 6 18.72 3.96 10.71
N TYR A 7 19.29 4.09 9.52
CA TYR A 7 20.73 3.95 9.36
C TYR A 7 21.41 5.28 9.69
N LEU A 8 22.56 5.19 10.35
CA LEU A 8 23.44 6.31 10.62
C LEU A 8 24.68 6.20 9.72
N VAL A 9 24.65 6.90 8.59
CA VAL A 9 25.73 6.90 7.61
C VAL A 9 26.82 7.88 8.04
N ASP A 10 28.06 7.43 8.03
CA ASP A 10 29.24 8.19 8.45
C ASP A 10 29.12 8.85 9.85
N GLY A 11 28.29 8.25 10.71
CA GLY A 11 28.06 8.72 12.08
C GLY A 11 27.29 10.04 12.20
N THR A 12 26.74 10.56 11.10
CA THR A 12 26.08 11.89 11.08
C THR A 12 24.78 11.93 10.30
N ILE A 13 24.65 11.20 9.21
CA ILE A 13 23.48 11.28 8.32
C ILE A 13 22.50 10.17 8.69
N LYS A 14 21.31 10.51 9.13
CA LYS A 14 20.21 9.57 9.39
C LYS A 14 19.41 9.37 8.11
N ILE A 15 19.22 8.11 7.73
CA ILE A 15 18.39 7.75 6.56
C ILE A 15 17.45 6.60 6.91
N GLY A 16 16.28 6.57 6.27
CA GLY A 16 15.40 5.40 6.24
C GLY A 16 16.04 4.27 5.43
N ASP A 17 15.65 3.05 5.71
CA ASP A 17 16.05 1.88 4.93
C ASP A 17 15.30 1.86 3.60
N PRO A 18 15.96 1.89 2.44
CA PRO A 18 15.28 1.83 1.14
C PRO A 18 14.53 0.51 0.89
N TYR A 19 14.82 -0.53 1.66
CA TYR A 19 14.12 -1.83 1.62
C TYR A 19 13.02 -1.98 2.67
N ALA A 20 12.72 -0.92 3.44
CA ALA A 20 11.66 -0.97 4.43
C ALA A 20 10.31 -1.21 3.75
N THR A 21 9.48 -2.07 4.36
CA THR A 21 8.11 -2.35 3.92
C THR A 21 7.09 -1.41 4.58
N LYS A 22 7.52 -0.63 5.56
CA LYS A 22 6.74 0.42 6.24
C LYS A 22 7.68 1.53 6.70
N ILE A 23 7.25 2.76 6.56
CA ILE A 23 7.96 3.94 7.07
C ILE A 23 7.03 4.81 7.92
N LEU A 24 7.62 5.71 8.68
CA LEU A 24 6.91 6.82 9.35
C LEU A 24 7.43 8.13 8.77
N ASP A 25 6.50 8.93 8.29
CA ASP A 25 6.75 10.24 7.71
C ASP A 25 6.39 11.36 8.70
N PRO A 26 7.36 12.19 9.14
CA PRO A 26 7.11 13.25 10.10
C PRO A 26 6.19 14.36 9.58
N TRP A 27 6.07 14.50 8.27
CA TRP A 27 5.33 15.58 7.64
C TRP A 27 3.90 15.21 7.27
N ASN A 28 3.66 13.97 6.84
CA ASN A 28 2.42 13.58 6.18
C ASN A 28 1.59 12.56 6.98
N ASP A 29 2.18 11.68 7.80
CA ASP A 29 1.45 10.64 8.55
C ASP A 29 0.33 11.20 9.46
N LYS A 30 0.53 12.40 10.01
CA LYS A 30 -0.46 13.08 10.86
C LYS A 30 -1.78 13.42 10.17
N TRP A 31 -1.79 13.40 8.84
CA TRP A 31 -2.98 13.68 8.04
C TRP A 31 -3.70 12.42 7.58
N ILE A 32 -3.12 11.23 7.83
CA ILE A 32 -3.76 9.96 7.50
C ILE A 32 -4.92 9.72 8.48
N ASN A 33 -6.10 9.46 7.92
CA ASN A 33 -7.27 9.22 8.75
C ASN A 33 -7.16 7.88 9.49
N ALA A 34 -7.49 7.87 10.77
CA ALA A 34 -7.48 6.65 11.59
C ALA A 34 -8.48 5.58 11.10
N SER A 35 -9.49 5.94 10.30
CA SER A 35 -10.36 4.97 9.64
C SER A 35 -9.67 4.25 8.48
N VAL A 36 -8.68 4.87 7.84
CA VAL A 36 -7.88 4.30 6.75
C VAL A 36 -6.71 3.48 7.32
N TYR A 37 -6.00 4.05 8.29
CA TYR A 37 -4.88 3.36 8.95
C TYR A 37 -5.07 3.38 10.48
N PRO A 38 -5.83 2.45 11.04
CA PRO A 38 -6.02 2.36 12.48
C PRO A 38 -4.70 2.01 13.18
N ASN A 39 -4.46 2.64 14.33
CA ASN A 39 -3.30 2.37 15.18
C ASN A 39 -1.94 2.61 14.48
N LEU A 40 -1.88 3.55 13.53
CA LEU A 40 -0.59 3.95 12.95
C LEU A 40 0.37 4.33 14.08
N LYS A 41 1.56 3.74 14.06
CA LYS A 41 2.60 4.02 15.05
C LYS A 41 2.92 5.51 15.08
N ALA A 42 2.92 6.10 16.26
CA ALA A 42 3.28 7.51 16.41
C ALA A 42 4.74 7.75 15.98
N TYR A 43 4.94 8.82 15.20
CA TYR A 43 6.27 9.25 14.79
C TYR A 43 7.13 9.63 16.01
N PRO A 44 8.39 9.16 16.12
CA PRO A 44 9.24 9.37 17.29
C PRO A 44 9.96 10.72 17.24
N ALA A 45 9.23 11.83 17.28
CA ALA A 45 9.75 13.20 17.14
C ALA A 45 10.82 13.61 18.19
N GLU A 46 10.88 12.90 19.32
CA GLU A 46 11.88 13.13 20.36
C GLU A 46 13.30 12.69 19.95
N TYR A 47 13.41 11.80 18.95
CA TYR A 47 14.67 11.15 18.56
C TYR A 47 15.18 11.56 17.19
N THR A 48 14.29 12.02 16.30
CA THR A 48 14.64 12.33 14.91
C THR A 48 13.60 13.26 14.27
N SER A 49 13.99 13.88 13.14
CA SER A 49 13.11 14.68 12.27
C SER A 49 12.97 14.09 10.86
N ASP A 50 13.62 12.96 10.59
CA ASP A 50 13.72 12.35 9.26
C ASP A 50 12.84 11.10 9.16
N ILE A 51 12.62 10.59 7.95
CA ILE A 51 11.88 9.34 7.72
C ILE A 51 12.44 8.20 8.59
N VAL A 52 11.54 7.48 9.24
CA VAL A 52 11.87 6.33 10.10
C VAL A 52 11.34 5.06 9.47
N SER A 53 12.19 4.09 9.24
CA SER A 53 11.78 2.76 8.82
C SER A 53 11.21 1.96 9.98
N VAL A 54 10.25 1.08 9.69
CA VAL A 54 9.59 0.25 10.70
C VAL A 54 9.77 -1.22 10.33
N PHE A 55 10.08 -2.03 11.32
CA PHE A 55 9.98 -3.49 11.21
C PHE A 55 9.15 -4.06 12.36
N GLU A 56 8.53 -5.19 12.11
CA GLU A 56 7.78 -5.92 13.12
C GLU A 56 8.46 -7.25 13.45
N LEU A 57 8.60 -7.52 14.76
CA LEU A 57 9.07 -8.82 15.23
C LEU A 57 7.90 -9.81 15.23
N ASN A 58 8.09 -10.93 14.51
CA ASN A 58 7.09 -12.00 14.37
C ASN A 58 5.72 -11.45 13.91
N PRO A 59 5.65 -10.85 12.70
CA PRO A 59 4.37 -10.42 12.14
C PRO A 59 3.44 -11.63 12.01
N ALA A 60 2.15 -11.40 12.18
CA ALA A 60 1.16 -12.43 11.91
C ALA A 60 1.18 -12.77 10.41
N GLU A 61 1.14 -14.06 10.08
CA GLU A 61 0.99 -14.48 8.70
C GLU A 61 -0.43 -14.17 8.22
N PHE A 62 -0.53 -13.60 7.01
CA PHE A 62 -1.84 -13.39 6.38
C PHE A 62 -2.38 -14.73 5.88
N ASN A 63 -3.66 -15.02 6.19
CA ASN A 63 -4.31 -16.24 5.75
C ASN A 63 -4.95 -16.04 4.38
N TRP A 64 -4.26 -16.41 3.32
CA TRP A 64 -4.81 -16.41 1.97
C TRP A 64 -5.90 -17.46 1.81
N THR A 65 -7.07 -17.04 1.32
CA THR A 65 -8.24 -17.92 1.17
C THR A 65 -8.57 -18.24 -0.27
N ALA A 66 -8.12 -17.47 -1.24
CA ALA A 66 -8.25 -17.72 -2.67
C ALA A 66 -7.24 -18.76 -3.17
N THR A 67 -7.38 -20.01 -2.72
CA THR A 67 -6.40 -21.10 -3.00
C THR A 67 -6.50 -21.73 -4.39
N SER A 68 -7.56 -21.45 -5.14
CA SER A 68 -7.83 -21.99 -6.48
C SER A 68 -7.73 -20.95 -7.59
N TYR A 69 -7.22 -19.76 -7.30
CA TYR A 69 -7.08 -18.70 -8.28
C TYR A 69 -6.10 -19.08 -9.39
N GLU A 70 -6.54 -18.91 -10.64
CA GLU A 70 -5.71 -19.03 -11.84
C GLU A 70 -5.67 -17.69 -12.56
N ARG A 71 -4.46 -17.21 -12.86
CA ARG A 71 -4.29 -15.93 -13.57
C ARG A 71 -4.94 -16.02 -14.97
N PRO A 72 -5.78 -15.03 -15.36
CA PRO A 72 -6.30 -14.95 -16.73
C PRO A 72 -5.17 -14.92 -17.77
N ALA A 73 -5.42 -15.46 -18.95
CA ALA A 73 -4.46 -15.40 -20.04
C ALA A 73 -4.26 -13.95 -20.50
N GLU A 74 -3.04 -13.56 -20.83
CA GLU A 74 -2.68 -12.17 -21.18
C GLU A 74 -3.50 -11.61 -22.35
N ASN A 75 -3.85 -12.44 -23.32
CA ASN A 75 -4.65 -12.04 -24.49
C ASN A 75 -6.16 -11.97 -24.21
N SER A 76 -6.60 -12.28 -23.00
CA SER A 76 -8.01 -12.23 -22.58
C SER A 76 -8.25 -11.20 -21.47
N LEU A 77 -7.27 -10.36 -21.15
CA LEU A 77 -7.41 -9.37 -20.09
C LEU A 77 -8.39 -8.25 -20.50
N ALA A 78 -9.35 -8.00 -19.61
CA ALA A 78 -10.20 -6.82 -19.58
C ALA A 78 -9.80 -6.04 -18.33
N ILE A 79 -8.96 -5.02 -18.52
CA ILE A 79 -8.29 -4.30 -17.44
C ILE A 79 -9.10 -3.06 -17.06
N TYR A 80 -9.29 -2.84 -15.76
CA TYR A 80 -9.77 -1.59 -15.19
C TYR A 80 -8.63 -0.93 -14.41
N GLU A 81 -8.10 0.18 -14.96
CA GLU A 81 -7.12 1.03 -14.27
C GLU A 81 -7.83 1.94 -13.29
N LEU A 82 -7.34 2.05 -12.07
CA LEU A 82 -7.89 2.95 -11.06
C LEU A 82 -6.82 3.59 -10.18
N LEU A 83 -7.09 4.83 -9.77
CA LEU A 83 -6.37 5.52 -8.71
C LEU A 83 -7.16 5.34 -7.40
N VAL A 84 -6.55 4.72 -6.39
CA VAL A 84 -7.21 4.42 -5.11
C VAL A 84 -7.81 5.68 -4.48
N ARG A 85 -7.07 6.79 -4.50
CA ARG A 85 -7.52 8.09 -3.97
C ARG A 85 -8.85 8.57 -4.56
N ASP A 86 -9.03 8.39 -5.87
CA ASP A 86 -10.13 9.04 -6.62
C ASP A 86 -11.29 8.09 -6.92
N PHE A 87 -11.13 6.77 -6.70
CA PHE A 87 -12.14 5.77 -7.05
C PHE A 87 -13.35 5.79 -6.12
N THR A 88 -13.15 6.15 -4.86
CA THR A 88 -14.22 6.29 -3.85
C THR A 88 -14.04 7.58 -3.05
N GLU A 89 -15.09 8.02 -2.37
CA GLU A 89 -15.05 9.20 -1.50
C GLU A 89 -14.05 9.02 -0.34
N GLU A 90 -13.91 7.79 0.17
CA GLU A 90 -12.98 7.48 1.26
C GLU A 90 -11.52 7.43 0.80
N GLY A 91 -11.27 7.22 -0.49
CA GLY A 91 -9.93 7.16 -1.06
C GLY A 91 -9.05 6.05 -0.46
N SER A 92 -9.63 4.92 -0.06
CA SER A 92 -8.94 3.84 0.63
C SER A 92 -9.05 2.50 -0.12
N ILE A 93 -8.05 1.62 0.08
CA ILE A 93 -8.08 0.27 -0.53
C ILE A 93 -9.23 -0.58 0.03
N ASN A 94 -9.66 -0.37 1.27
CA ASN A 94 -10.84 -1.02 1.82
C ASN A 94 -12.13 -0.59 1.10
N ALA A 95 -12.23 0.69 0.74
CA ALA A 95 -13.37 1.20 -0.01
C ALA A 95 -13.38 0.68 -1.46
N VAL A 96 -12.20 0.51 -2.08
CA VAL A 96 -12.07 -0.19 -3.37
C VAL A 96 -12.53 -1.64 -3.24
N THR A 97 -12.09 -2.35 -2.20
CA THR A 97 -12.51 -3.74 -1.92
C THR A 97 -14.04 -3.86 -1.82
N ALA A 98 -14.69 -2.90 -1.19
CA ALA A 98 -16.16 -2.86 -1.07
C ALA A 98 -16.87 -2.62 -2.43
N LYS A 99 -16.15 -2.26 -3.49
CA LYS A 99 -16.69 -2.05 -4.85
C LYS A 99 -16.36 -3.20 -5.81
N LEU A 100 -15.76 -4.28 -5.36
CA LEU A 100 -15.36 -5.39 -6.24
C LEU A 100 -16.55 -6.02 -6.95
N ASP A 101 -17.72 -6.13 -6.32
CA ASP A 101 -18.92 -6.67 -6.97
C ASP A 101 -19.38 -5.80 -8.16
N TYR A 102 -19.19 -4.46 -8.05
CA TYR A 102 -19.43 -3.55 -9.18
C TYR A 102 -18.44 -3.80 -10.32
N LEU A 103 -17.14 -3.92 -10.02
CA LEU A 103 -16.10 -4.18 -11.01
C LEU A 103 -16.31 -5.55 -11.69
N GLU A 104 -16.66 -6.59 -10.92
CA GLU A 104 -17.01 -7.90 -11.43
C GLU A 104 -18.20 -7.82 -12.40
N THR A 105 -19.26 -7.05 -12.06
CA THR A 105 -20.43 -6.84 -12.91
C THR A 105 -20.11 -6.17 -14.24
N LEU A 106 -19.03 -5.35 -14.29
CA LEU A 106 -18.55 -4.76 -15.55
C LEU A 106 -17.87 -5.79 -16.47
N GLY A 107 -17.56 -6.99 -15.95
CA GLY A 107 -16.89 -8.06 -16.71
C GLY A 107 -15.39 -7.87 -16.83
N VAL A 108 -14.75 -7.04 -15.98
CA VAL A 108 -13.30 -6.95 -15.91
C VAL A 108 -12.71 -8.17 -15.20
N ASN A 109 -11.56 -8.62 -15.64
CA ASN A 109 -10.82 -9.72 -15.02
C ASN A 109 -9.42 -9.35 -14.59
N ALA A 110 -9.09 -8.05 -14.63
CA ALA A 110 -7.88 -7.48 -14.05
C ALA A 110 -8.14 -6.06 -13.56
N ILE A 111 -7.61 -5.72 -12.40
CA ILE A 111 -7.58 -4.37 -11.86
C ILE A 111 -6.12 -3.92 -11.85
N GLU A 112 -5.84 -2.83 -12.52
CA GLU A 112 -4.55 -2.16 -12.50
C GLU A 112 -4.61 -1.00 -11.51
N LEU A 113 -3.87 -1.13 -10.41
CA LEU A 113 -3.72 -0.05 -9.46
C LEU A 113 -2.63 0.90 -9.94
N MET A 114 -2.96 2.19 -10.13
CA MET A 114 -1.94 3.23 -10.24
C MET A 114 -1.00 3.14 -9.03
N PRO A 115 0.23 3.67 -9.11
CA PRO A 115 1.29 3.33 -8.16
C PRO A 115 0.85 3.43 -6.69
N ILE A 116 1.12 2.37 -5.93
CA ILE A 116 0.77 2.24 -4.52
C ILE A 116 1.97 2.21 -3.59
N GLN A 117 3.17 2.40 -4.14
CA GLN A 117 4.38 2.56 -3.32
C GLN A 117 4.30 3.88 -2.54
N GLU A 118 4.92 3.91 -1.37
CA GLU A 118 5.04 5.12 -0.55
C GLU A 118 5.65 6.25 -1.37
N PHE A 119 4.88 7.30 -1.64
CA PHE A 119 5.26 8.47 -2.41
C PHE A 119 5.38 9.72 -1.53
N ASP A 120 5.95 10.79 -2.07
CA ASP A 120 6.07 12.06 -1.35
C ASP A 120 4.69 12.72 -1.18
N GLY A 121 4.30 12.95 0.07
CA GLY A 121 2.99 13.48 0.44
C GLY A 121 1.90 12.40 0.53
N ASN A 122 0.63 12.84 0.66
CA ASN A 122 -0.55 11.97 0.68
C ASN A 122 -1.49 12.24 -0.50
N ASP A 123 -1.09 13.10 -1.42
CA ASP A 123 -1.90 13.53 -2.56
C ASP A 123 -1.06 13.51 -3.84
N SER A 124 -0.99 12.35 -4.47
CA SER A 124 -0.23 12.11 -5.70
C SER A 124 -0.92 11.05 -6.55
N TRP A 125 -0.54 10.95 -7.80
CA TRP A 125 -0.83 9.77 -8.64
C TRP A 125 0.13 8.60 -8.35
N GLY A 126 1.15 8.83 -7.48
CA GLY A 126 2.10 7.80 -7.05
C GLY A 126 3.35 7.68 -7.94
N TYR A 127 3.50 8.51 -8.99
CA TYR A 127 4.68 8.47 -9.88
C TYR A 127 5.92 9.20 -9.33
N ASN A 128 5.91 9.50 -8.04
CA ASN A 128 7.02 10.08 -7.27
C ASN A 128 7.35 9.21 -6.04
N PRO A 129 7.63 7.91 -6.22
CA PRO A 129 7.86 7.01 -5.10
C PRO A 129 9.13 7.36 -4.34
N CYS A 130 9.05 7.26 -3.01
CA CYS A 130 10.17 7.47 -2.10
C CYS A 130 10.71 6.15 -1.53
N PHE A 131 9.81 5.16 -1.33
CA PHE A 131 10.16 3.83 -0.82
C PHE A 131 9.46 2.76 -1.64
N PHE A 132 10.22 2.07 -2.49
CA PHE A 132 9.68 1.11 -3.47
C PHE A 132 9.07 -0.15 -2.87
N PHE A 133 9.45 -0.53 -1.65
CA PHE A 133 8.96 -1.73 -0.99
C PHE A 133 7.89 -1.47 0.07
N ALA A 134 7.62 -0.22 0.40
CA ALA A 134 6.56 0.18 1.30
C ALA A 134 5.29 0.52 0.50
N ALA A 135 4.15 -0.01 0.93
CA ALA A 135 2.86 0.42 0.42
C ALA A 135 2.43 1.72 1.10
N ASP A 136 1.80 2.61 0.34
CA ASP A 136 1.38 3.91 0.85
C ASP A 136 0.30 3.79 1.92
N LYS A 137 0.59 4.38 3.08
CA LYS A 137 -0.27 4.33 4.26
C LYS A 137 -1.54 5.17 4.11
N ALA A 138 -1.52 6.18 3.23
CA ALA A 138 -2.69 7.00 2.95
C ALA A 138 -3.83 6.19 2.31
N TYR A 139 -3.51 5.05 1.69
CA TYR A 139 -4.51 4.16 1.10
C TYR A 139 -4.94 3.02 2.03
N GLY A 140 -4.11 2.61 2.99
CA GLY A 140 -4.47 1.56 3.93
C GLY A 140 -3.31 0.80 4.54
N THR A 141 -3.65 -0.19 5.34
CA THR A 141 -2.70 -1.10 6.00
C THR A 141 -2.23 -2.20 5.05
N GLU A 142 -1.11 -2.85 5.36
CA GLU A 142 -0.65 -4.06 4.67
C GLU A 142 -1.74 -5.15 4.61
N GLU A 143 -2.48 -5.34 5.72
CA GLU A 143 -3.59 -6.29 5.78
C GLU A 143 -4.72 -5.91 4.83
N ALA A 144 -5.04 -4.62 4.70
CA ALA A 144 -6.05 -4.14 3.77
C ALA A 144 -5.68 -4.42 2.31
N TYR A 145 -4.42 -4.20 1.92
CA TYR A 145 -3.93 -4.55 0.58
C TYR A 145 -3.98 -6.06 0.31
N LYS A 146 -3.54 -6.87 1.27
CA LYS A 146 -3.61 -8.34 1.15
C LYS A 146 -5.05 -8.83 1.04
N THR A 147 -5.96 -8.26 1.83
CA THR A 147 -7.39 -8.56 1.76
C THR A 147 -7.96 -8.18 0.39
N PHE A 148 -7.63 -7.02 -0.14
CA PHE A 148 -8.05 -6.61 -1.48
C PHE A 148 -7.60 -7.64 -2.55
N ILE A 149 -6.34 -8.06 -2.51
CA ILE A 149 -5.80 -9.05 -3.46
C ILE A 149 -6.54 -10.40 -3.31
N ASP A 150 -6.75 -10.87 -2.08
CA ASP A 150 -7.44 -12.13 -1.80
C ASP A 150 -8.90 -12.09 -2.30
N GLU A 151 -9.59 -10.97 -2.09
CA GLU A 151 -10.96 -10.77 -2.56
C GLU A 151 -11.05 -10.63 -4.09
N CYS A 152 -10.05 -10.03 -4.76
CA CYS A 152 -9.93 -10.04 -6.21
C CYS A 152 -9.76 -11.46 -6.75
N HIS A 153 -8.84 -12.22 -6.16
CA HIS A 153 -8.55 -13.59 -6.56
C HIS A 153 -9.75 -14.54 -6.37
N LYS A 154 -10.58 -14.33 -5.34
CA LYS A 154 -11.85 -15.10 -5.17
C LYS A 154 -12.85 -14.87 -6.30
N ARG A 155 -12.73 -13.75 -7.02
CA ARG A 155 -13.57 -13.36 -8.16
C ARG A 155 -12.89 -13.60 -9.51
N ASP A 156 -11.77 -14.36 -9.52
CA ASP A 156 -10.92 -14.58 -10.69
C ASP A 156 -10.42 -13.28 -11.35
N ILE A 157 -10.26 -12.21 -10.56
CA ILE A 157 -9.74 -10.92 -10.98
C ILE A 157 -8.25 -10.83 -10.62
N ALA A 158 -7.40 -10.60 -11.63
CA ALA A 158 -5.97 -10.33 -11.43
C ALA A 158 -5.75 -8.93 -10.85
N VAL A 159 -4.70 -8.77 -10.05
CA VAL A 159 -4.23 -7.45 -9.60
C VAL A 159 -2.92 -7.14 -10.28
N ILE A 160 -2.87 -6.00 -10.95
CA ILE A 160 -1.69 -5.43 -11.60
C ILE A 160 -1.28 -4.20 -10.80
N ILE A 161 0.00 -4.04 -10.52
CA ILE A 161 0.54 -2.87 -9.84
C ILE A 161 1.37 -2.09 -10.87
N ASP A 162 0.94 -0.86 -11.15
CA ASP A 162 1.73 0.08 -11.94
C ASP A 162 2.93 0.55 -11.10
N VAL A 163 4.11 0.55 -11.69
CA VAL A 163 5.36 0.87 -10.99
C VAL A 163 6.25 1.77 -11.82
N VAL A 164 6.92 2.69 -11.14
CA VAL A 164 7.94 3.57 -11.70
C VAL A 164 9.25 3.37 -10.95
N PHE A 165 10.29 2.98 -11.68
CA PHE A 165 11.64 2.83 -11.16
C PHE A 165 12.55 3.87 -11.83
N ASN A 166 12.58 5.09 -11.30
CA ASN A 166 13.36 6.24 -11.78
C ASN A 166 14.41 6.73 -10.78
#